data_e15c2d296d59fcb3e969cf0df5da4d1e
#
_entry.id   e15c2d296d59fcb3e969cf0df5da4d1e
#
_cell.length_a   1.000
_cell.length_b   1.000
_cell.length_c   1.000
_cell.angle_alpha   90.00
_cell.angle_beta   90.00
_cell.angle_gamma   90.00
#
_symmetry.space_group_name_H-M   'P 1'
#
loop_
_entity.id
_entity.type
_entity.pdbx_description
1 polymer ?
#
loop_
_entity_poly.entity_id
_entity_poly.type
_entity_poly.pdbx_seq_one_letter_code
_entity_poly.pdbx_strand_id
1 'polypeptide(L)'
;LTIRNAQLARDEVEQGLRADLSNLWQAYRNNIRLLNLERQNLISAKENHEIAKERYLLGDLSGIEMREAQKSLLDAEERILSAEYDTKMCEISLLQLSGKVTQYLK
;
A
#
# COMPACT_ATOMS: atom_id res chain seq x y z
N LEU A 1 28.38 -10.47 35.90
CA LEU A 1 28.29 -11.13 34.57
C LEU A 1 26.88 -11.36 34.12
N THR A 2 25.98 -11.82 35.00
CA THR A 2 24.57 -12.06 34.64
C THR A 2 23.80 -10.78 34.35
N ILE A 3 24.07 -9.70 35.12
CA ILE A 3 23.42 -8.40 34.90
C ILE A 3 23.88 -7.80 33.56
N ARG A 4 25.17 -7.93 33.26
CA ARG A 4 25.76 -7.46 32.03
C ARG A 4 25.19 -8.19 30.80
N ASN A 5 25.04 -9.51 30.90
CA ASN A 5 24.44 -10.34 29.86
C ASN A 5 22.97 -10.00 29.65
N ALA A 6 22.22 -9.72 30.73
CA ALA A 6 20.82 -9.28 30.65
C ALA A 6 20.70 -7.92 29.97
N GLN A 7 21.62 -6.99 30.28
CA GLN A 7 21.63 -5.67 29.61
C GLN A 7 21.96 -5.78 28.14
N LEU A 8 22.95 -6.63 27.76
CA LEU A 8 23.28 -6.84 26.35
C LEU A 8 22.10 -7.46 25.57
N ALA A 9 21.44 -8.46 26.16
CA ALA A 9 20.28 -9.09 25.56
C ALA A 9 19.13 -8.07 25.37
N ARG A 10 18.93 -7.19 26.35
CA ARG A 10 17.93 -6.13 26.31
C ARG A 10 18.24 -5.12 25.21
N ASP A 11 19.51 -4.72 25.08
CA ASP A 11 19.98 -3.81 24.04
C ASP A 11 19.79 -4.40 22.65
N GLU A 12 20.07 -5.70 22.47
CA GLU A 12 19.86 -6.42 21.22
C GLU A 12 18.39 -6.43 20.82
N VAL A 13 17.49 -6.70 21.76
CA VAL A 13 16.05 -6.70 21.52
C VAL A 13 15.57 -5.29 21.16
N GLU A 14 16.05 -4.27 21.87
CA GLU A 14 15.71 -2.88 21.58
C GLU A 14 16.17 -2.48 20.18
N GLN A 15 17.39 -2.80 19.79
CA GLN A 15 17.90 -2.53 18.44
C GLN A 15 17.10 -3.27 17.37
N GLY A 16 16.73 -4.52 17.64
CA GLY A 16 15.88 -5.30 16.74
C GLY A 16 14.51 -4.66 16.54
N LEU A 17 13.90 -4.18 17.63
CA LEU A 17 12.60 -3.49 17.56
C LEU A 17 12.70 -2.18 16.78
N ARG A 18 13.76 -1.42 16.96
CA ARG A 18 14.00 -0.18 16.23
C ARG A 18 14.19 -0.43 14.73
N ALA A 19 14.95 -1.49 14.39
CA ALA A 19 15.15 -1.89 13.00
C ALA A 19 13.83 -2.30 12.35
N ASP A 20 13.01 -3.11 13.04
CA ASP A 20 11.71 -3.54 12.56
C ASP A 20 10.77 -2.36 12.37
N LEU A 21 10.78 -1.41 13.30
CA LEU A 21 9.96 -0.20 13.22
C LEU A 21 10.37 0.66 12.02
N SER A 22 11.68 0.83 11.80
CA SER A 22 12.19 1.57 10.64
C SER A 22 11.78 0.91 9.33
N ASN A 23 11.90 -0.42 9.24
CA ASN A 23 11.53 -1.17 8.05
C ASN A 23 10.02 -1.07 7.77
N LEU A 24 9.18 -1.17 8.80
CA LEU A 24 7.72 -1.00 8.65
C LEU A 24 7.36 0.42 8.24
N TRP A 25 8.05 1.42 8.78
CA TRP A 25 7.83 2.81 8.41
C TRP A 25 8.15 3.05 6.94
N GLN A 26 9.26 2.51 6.45
CA GLN A 26 9.62 2.60 5.04
C GLN A 26 8.60 1.89 4.15
N ALA A 27 8.17 0.70 4.55
CA ALA A 27 7.13 -0.04 3.83
C ALA A 27 5.82 0.74 3.78
N TYR A 28 5.43 1.37 4.89
CA TYR A 28 4.24 2.20 4.95
C TYR A 28 4.33 3.39 3.99
N ARG A 29 5.47 4.09 3.97
CA ARG A 29 5.69 5.21 3.06
C ARG A 29 5.62 4.76 1.59
N ASN A 30 6.22 3.62 1.28
CA ASN A 30 6.18 3.05 -0.07
C ASN A 30 4.76 2.69 -0.47
N ASN A 31 3.98 2.13 0.45
CA ASN A 31 2.58 1.77 0.20
C ASN A 31 1.72 3.02 -0.02
N ILE A 32 1.98 4.11 0.68
CA ILE A 32 1.29 5.39 0.47
C ILE A 32 1.60 5.93 -0.93
N ARG A 33 2.86 5.87 -1.36
CA ARG A 33 3.26 6.28 -2.70
C ARG A 33 2.56 5.46 -3.78
N LEU A 34 2.51 4.15 -3.58
CA LEU A 34 1.83 3.23 -4.49
C LEU A 34 0.33 3.53 -4.53
N LEU A 35 -0.28 3.77 -3.38
CA LEU A 35 -1.69 4.11 -3.29
C LEU A 35 -2.01 5.39 -4.07
N ASN A 36 -1.17 6.42 -3.93
CA ASN A 36 -1.34 7.67 -4.68
C ASN A 36 -1.18 7.45 -6.18
N LEU A 37 -0.21 6.62 -6.59
CA LEU A 37 -0.02 6.25 -7.98
C LEU A 37 -1.24 5.51 -8.53
N GLU A 38 -1.77 4.55 -7.78
CA GLU A 38 -2.95 3.79 -8.20
C GLU A 38 -4.20 4.66 -8.27
N ARG A 39 -4.32 5.68 -7.40
CA ARG A 39 -5.41 6.67 -7.50
C ARG A 39 -5.35 7.45 -8.80
N GLN A 40 -4.15 7.89 -9.19
CA GLN A 40 -3.94 8.59 -10.46
C GLN A 40 -4.24 7.67 -11.64
N ASN A 41 -3.81 6.42 -11.57
CA ASN A 41 -4.08 5.42 -12.61
C ASN A 41 -5.58 5.15 -12.74
N LEU A 42 -6.31 5.12 -11.62
CA LEU A 42 -7.75 4.94 -11.64
C LEU A 42 -8.46 6.12 -12.32
N ILE A 43 -8.04 7.34 -12.02
CA ILE A 43 -8.59 8.55 -12.67
C ILE A 43 -8.38 8.48 -14.19
N SER A 44 -7.15 8.13 -14.62
CA SER A 44 -6.84 7.97 -16.03
C SER A 44 -7.67 6.87 -16.69
N ALA A 45 -7.84 5.73 -16.00
CA ALA A 45 -8.65 4.62 -16.51
C ALA A 45 -10.12 5.00 -16.66
N LYS A 46 -10.66 5.77 -15.72
CA LYS A 46 -12.03 6.28 -15.79
C LYS A 46 -12.23 7.23 -16.97
N GLU A 47 -11.29 8.16 -17.16
CA GLU A 47 -11.32 9.09 -18.28
C GLU A 47 -11.24 8.34 -19.61
N ASN A 48 -10.34 7.39 -19.73
CA ASN A 48 -10.19 6.57 -20.94
C ASN A 48 -11.45 5.75 -21.21
N HIS A 49 -12.08 5.22 -20.16
CA HIS A 49 -13.33 4.47 -20.28
C HIS A 49 -14.47 5.37 -20.79
N GLU A 50 -14.58 6.59 -20.28
CA GLU A 50 -15.60 7.55 -20.73
C GLU A 50 -15.40 7.92 -22.21
N ILE A 51 -14.16 8.17 -22.61
CA ILE A 51 -13.83 8.48 -24.01
C ILE A 51 -14.15 7.28 -24.90
N ALA A 52 -13.78 6.06 -24.47
CA ALA A 52 -14.05 4.83 -25.20
C ALA A 52 -15.56 4.61 -25.36
N LYS A 53 -16.33 4.87 -24.30
CA LYS A 53 -17.79 4.75 -24.32
C LYS A 53 -18.43 5.71 -25.33
N GLU A 54 -17.99 6.97 -25.35
CA GLU A 54 -18.49 7.97 -26.30
C GLU A 54 -18.16 7.55 -27.74
N ARG A 55 -16.92 7.11 -27.99
CA ARG A 55 -16.51 6.67 -29.32
C ARG A 55 -17.26 5.42 -29.77
N TYR A 56 -17.52 4.50 -28.83
CA TYR A 56 -18.30 3.30 -29.12
C TYR A 56 -19.73 3.66 -29.52
N LEU A 57 -20.39 4.59 -28.83
CA LEU A 57 -21.72 5.05 -29.14
C LEU A 57 -21.82 5.77 -30.50
N LEU A 58 -20.72 6.44 -30.89
CA LEU A 58 -20.60 7.09 -32.20
C LEU A 58 -20.21 6.12 -33.34
N GLY A 59 -19.91 4.86 -33.01
CA GLY A 59 -19.53 3.87 -34.00
C GLY A 59 -18.03 3.88 -34.37
N ASP A 60 -17.21 4.71 -33.70
CA ASP A 60 -15.77 4.84 -33.99
C ASP A 60 -14.91 3.81 -33.28
N LEU A 61 -15.47 3.02 -32.38
CA LEU A 61 -14.74 2.06 -31.58
C LEU A 61 -15.36 0.67 -31.70
N SER A 62 -14.54 -0.37 -31.82
CA SER A 62 -15.02 -1.75 -31.90
C SER A 62 -15.44 -2.26 -30.53
N GLY A 63 -16.29 -3.31 -30.50
CA GLY A 63 -16.70 -3.95 -29.26
C GLY A 63 -15.55 -4.54 -28.48
N ILE A 64 -14.49 -5.02 -29.17
CA ILE A 64 -13.27 -5.56 -28.54
C ILE A 64 -12.52 -4.46 -27.82
N GLU A 65 -12.33 -3.29 -28.47
CA GLU A 65 -11.66 -2.14 -27.87
C GLU A 65 -12.43 -1.60 -26.67
N MET A 66 -13.76 -1.59 -26.74
CA MET A 66 -14.61 -1.21 -25.61
C MET A 66 -14.44 -2.16 -24.42
N ARG A 67 -14.36 -3.48 -24.67
CA ARG A 67 -14.12 -4.48 -23.63
C ARG A 67 -12.75 -4.29 -22.99
N GLU A 68 -11.73 -3.96 -23.79
CA GLU A 68 -10.39 -3.67 -23.27
C GLU A 68 -10.39 -2.47 -22.34
N ALA A 69 -11.11 -1.41 -22.68
CA ALA A 69 -11.27 -0.23 -21.85
C ALA A 69 -11.96 -0.56 -20.53
N GLN A 70 -13.02 -1.39 -20.58
CA GLN A 70 -13.74 -1.86 -19.39
C GLN A 70 -12.83 -2.70 -18.50
N LYS A 71 -12.05 -3.61 -19.10
CA LYS A 71 -11.11 -4.46 -18.36
C LYS A 71 -10.04 -3.62 -17.68
N SER A 72 -9.49 -2.62 -18.37
CA SER A 72 -8.50 -1.70 -17.80
C SER A 72 -9.03 -0.96 -16.59
N LEU A 73 -10.30 -0.52 -16.64
CA LEU A 73 -10.95 0.15 -15.51
C LEU A 73 -11.12 -0.81 -14.33
N LEU A 74 -11.57 -2.04 -14.57
CA LEU A 74 -11.72 -3.05 -13.51
C LEU A 74 -10.37 -3.39 -12.88
N ASP A 75 -9.32 -3.55 -13.69
CA ASP A 75 -7.98 -3.83 -13.20
C ASP A 75 -7.47 -2.67 -12.33
N ALA A 76 -7.73 -1.43 -12.72
CA ALA A 76 -7.35 -0.25 -11.94
C ALA A 76 -8.10 -0.18 -10.61
N GLU A 77 -9.39 -0.52 -10.60
CA GLU A 77 -10.19 -0.60 -9.38
C GLU A 77 -9.68 -1.67 -8.42
N GLU A 78 -9.31 -2.84 -8.95
CA GLU A 78 -8.74 -3.91 -8.14
C GLU A 78 -7.38 -3.52 -7.55
N ARG A 79 -6.53 -2.85 -8.32
CA ARG A 79 -5.22 -2.41 -7.85
C ARG A 79 -5.33 -1.39 -6.73
N ILE A 80 -6.28 -0.45 -6.83
CA ILE A 80 -6.45 0.55 -5.76
C ILE A 80 -6.96 -0.09 -4.48
N LEU A 81 -7.87 -1.06 -4.58
CA LEU A 81 -8.36 -1.80 -3.42
C LEU A 81 -7.23 -2.57 -2.73
N SER A 82 -6.37 -3.24 -3.51
CA SER A 82 -5.19 -3.94 -2.98
C SER A 82 -4.23 -2.96 -2.30
N ALA A 83 -3.97 -1.81 -2.92
CA ALA A 83 -3.07 -0.80 -2.36
C ALA A 83 -3.63 -0.21 -1.06
N GLU A 84 -4.93 0.04 -0.99
CA GLU A 84 -5.61 0.51 0.22
C GLU A 84 -5.52 -0.52 1.35
N TYR A 85 -5.75 -1.80 1.03
CA TYR A 85 -5.64 -2.89 1.98
C TYR A 85 -4.22 -3.01 2.52
N ASP A 86 -3.23 -3.03 1.63
CA ASP A 86 -1.82 -3.16 2.04
C ASP A 86 -1.38 -1.99 2.90
N THR A 87 -1.79 -0.77 2.55
CA THR A 87 -1.49 0.44 3.33
C THR A 87 -2.12 0.34 4.72
N LYS A 88 -3.36 -0.10 4.81
CA LYS A 88 -4.08 -0.25 6.08
C LYS A 88 -3.43 -1.31 6.95
N MET A 89 -3.02 -2.44 6.38
CA MET A 89 -2.34 -3.50 7.12
C MET A 89 -0.99 -3.04 7.63
N CYS A 90 -0.23 -2.27 6.85
CA CYS A 90 1.02 -1.66 7.30
C CYS A 90 0.79 -0.67 8.45
N GLU A 91 -0.24 0.15 8.36
CA GLU A 91 -0.61 1.10 9.41
C GLU A 91 -0.90 0.38 10.73
N ILE A 92 -1.71 -0.68 10.66
CA ILE A 92 -2.04 -1.49 11.85
C ILE A 92 -0.79 -2.11 12.44
N SER A 93 0.08 -2.68 11.60
CA SER A 93 1.34 -3.28 12.05
C SER A 93 2.27 -2.24 12.71
N LEU A 94 2.34 -1.03 12.16
CA LEU A 94 3.10 0.07 12.77
C LEU A 94 2.57 0.45 14.14
N LEU A 95 1.25 0.55 14.28
CA LEU A 95 0.62 0.91 15.55
C LEU A 95 0.86 -0.17 16.60
N GLN A 96 0.77 -1.45 16.22
CA GLN A 96 1.04 -2.56 17.12
C GLN A 96 2.49 -2.60 17.56
N LEU A 97 3.42 -2.43 16.64
CA LEU A 97 4.85 -2.44 16.94
C LEU A 97 5.24 -1.22 17.78
N SER A 98 4.69 -0.05 17.47
CA SER A 98 4.89 1.17 18.25
C SER A 98 4.42 1.00 19.69
N GLY A 99 3.26 0.35 19.89
CA GLY A 99 2.74 0.03 21.22
C GLY A 99 3.68 -0.90 21.99
N LYS A 100 4.22 -1.94 21.33
CA LYS A 100 5.18 -2.86 21.95
C LYS A 100 6.46 -2.16 22.36
N VAL A 101 7.00 -1.30 21.50
CA VAL A 101 8.22 -0.53 21.80
C VAL A 101 7.98 0.38 23.01
N THR A 102 6.84 1.05 23.08
CA THR A 102 6.48 1.90 24.22
C THR A 102 6.39 1.11 25.51
N GLN A 103 5.76 -0.07 25.48
CA GLN A 103 5.68 -0.95 26.64
C GLN A 103 7.05 -1.46 27.07
N TYR A 104 7.90 -1.78 26.15
CA TYR A 104 9.23 -2.31 26.41
C TYR A 104 10.15 -1.27 27.05
N LEU A 105 10.03 0.00 26.62
CA LEU A 105 10.85 1.11 27.13
C LEU A 105 10.40 1.63 28.50
N LYS A 106 9.19 1.28 28.94
CA LYS A 106 8.72 1.56 30.28
C LYS A 106 9.23 0.48 31.23
#